data_b79adfbd0989a9272e013acef69d6a78
#
_entry.id   b79adfbd0989a9272e013acef69d6a78
#
_cell.length_a   1.000
_cell.length_b   1.000
_cell.length_c   1.000
_cell.angle_alpha   90.00
_cell.angle_beta   90.00
_cell.angle_gamma   90.00
#
_symmetry.space_group_name_H-M   'P 1'
#
loop_
_entity.id
_entity.type
_entity.pdbx_description
1 polymer ?
#
loop_
_entity_poly.entity_id
_entity_poly.type
_entity_poly.pdbx_seq_one_letter_code
_entity_poly.pdbx_strand_id
1 'polypeptide(L)'
;MFKQIVVGVDGRAGGRDAIALAKLLVAAGGELTLAHVVPGDAHASRGASAAYEAPEAERAEALLETMREETGVEAHLRWRGSSSVGRGLHELCGLSGADLVAVGSSRRGLLGRVLIGDDTSAALNGAPCSIAVAPTNYPRQPGALREIGVGYDGSCESEHALSVARVLAGASGARLSALEVVSLPSRAFLGPGAIDNSPGHLLEDARRRVAALGDVEPYAAYGQSAEELALYSASLDLLIIGSRGYGPIGRLIHGNTSQQLAHSARCPLLVLTRTPRSSATGEAAEQAREQRVPLNG
;
A
#
# COMPACT_ATOMS: atom_id res chain seq x y z
N MET A 1 7.87 2.76 10.45
CA MET A 1 8.73 2.67 9.26
C MET A 1 8.98 1.20 8.97
N PHE A 2 9.18 0.86 7.70
CA PHE A 2 9.29 -0.51 7.22
C PHE A 2 10.73 -1.02 7.32
N LYS A 3 10.90 -2.30 7.64
CA LYS A 3 12.24 -2.90 7.85
C LYS A 3 12.77 -3.64 6.63
N GLN A 4 11.89 -4.28 5.87
CA GLN A 4 12.24 -5.08 4.70
C GLN A 4 11.40 -4.62 3.52
N ILE A 5 11.99 -3.81 2.63
CA ILE A 5 11.29 -3.26 1.47
C ILE A 5 11.79 -3.91 0.20
N VAL A 6 10.89 -4.51 -0.55
CA VAL A 6 11.15 -4.95 -1.93
C VAL A 6 10.73 -3.84 -2.89
N VAL A 7 11.60 -3.46 -3.80
CA VAL A 7 11.35 -2.41 -4.80
C VAL A 7 11.33 -3.03 -6.19
N GLY A 8 10.15 -3.01 -6.82
CA GLY A 8 9.99 -3.49 -8.20
C GLY A 8 10.63 -2.54 -9.21
N VAL A 9 11.58 -3.04 -9.99
CA VAL A 9 12.30 -2.25 -11.00
C VAL A 9 12.30 -2.95 -12.37
N ASP A 10 12.17 -2.16 -13.43
CA ASP A 10 12.11 -2.61 -14.82
C ASP A 10 13.12 -1.85 -15.74
N GLY A 11 14.06 -1.13 -15.14
CA GLY A 11 15.02 -0.27 -15.85
C GLY A 11 14.43 1.05 -16.33
N ARG A 12 13.15 1.31 -16.12
CA ARG A 12 12.46 2.53 -16.55
C ARG A 12 12.41 3.57 -15.42
N ALA A 13 11.87 4.75 -15.73
CA ALA A 13 11.75 5.85 -14.77
C ALA A 13 10.92 5.47 -13.54
N GLY A 14 9.85 4.68 -13.70
CA GLY A 14 8.99 4.24 -12.59
C GLY A 14 9.75 3.44 -11.52
N GLY A 15 10.73 2.62 -11.92
CA GLY A 15 11.60 1.94 -10.95
C GLY A 15 12.43 2.91 -10.12
N ARG A 16 12.94 3.99 -10.73
CA ARG A 16 13.68 5.06 -10.02
C ARG A 16 12.78 5.83 -9.07
N ASP A 17 11.54 6.10 -9.49
CA ASP A 17 10.53 6.75 -8.65
C ASP A 17 10.22 5.88 -7.42
N ALA A 18 10.07 4.56 -7.61
CA ALA A 18 9.84 3.61 -6.53
C ALA A 18 11.03 3.53 -5.55
N ILE A 19 12.27 3.54 -6.05
CA ILE A 19 13.48 3.56 -5.21
C ILE A 19 13.50 4.83 -4.36
N ALA A 20 13.21 5.99 -4.95
CA ALA A 20 13.20 7.26 -4.24
C ALA A 20 12.15 7.26 -3.11
N LEU A 21 10.95 6.72 -3.37
CA LEU A 21 9.92 6.57 -2.34
C LEU A 21 10.32 5.57 -1.25
N ALA A 22 10.90 4.43 -1.62
CA ALA A 22 11.36 3.42 -0.67
C ALA A 22 12.41 3.96 0.31
N LYS A 23 13.33 4.81 -0.16
CA LYS A 23 14.33 5.48 0.69
C LYS A 23 13.71 6.36 1.78
N LEU A 24 12.52 6.94 1.56
CA LEU A 24 11.79 7.70 2.58
C LEU A 24 11.05 6.83 3.59
N LEU A 25 10.64 5.63 3.18
CA LEU A 25 9.79 4.76 3.98
C LEU A 25 10.59 3.73 4.79
N VAL A 26 11.85 3.49 4.44
CA VAL A 26 12.69 2.51 5.14
C VAL A 26 13.04 3.01 6.55
N ALA A 27 12.98 2.10 7.52
CA ALA A 27 13.41 2.37 8.89
C ALA A 27 14.93 2.51 8.99
N ALA A 28 15.41 3.18 10.03
CA ALA A 28 16.82 3.14 10.37
C ALA A 28 17.26 1.68 10.61
N GLY A 29 18.28 1.23 9.87
CA GLY A 29 18.74 -0.16 9.90
C GLY A 29 17.81 -1.14 9.15
N GLY A 30 16.84 -0.64 8.39
CA GLY A 30 16.05 -1.47 7.46
C GLY A 30 16.81 -1.74 6.16
N GLU A 31 16.37 -2.73 5.41
CA GLU A 31 17.01 -3.22 4.20
C GLU A 31 16.12 -3.01 2.97
N LEU A 32 16.76 -2.70 1.86
CA LEU A 32 16.13 -2.58 0.56
C LEU A 32 16.55 -3.76 -0.34
N THR A 33 15.61 -4.29 -1.09
CA THR A 33 15.87 -5.27 -2.14
C THR A 33 15.34 -4.76 -3.46
N LEU A 34 16.21 -4.49 -4.45
CA LEU A 34 15.77 -4.24 -5.81
C LEU A 34 15.38 -5.56 -6.47
N ALA A 35 14.17 -5.61 -6.97
CA ALA A 35 13.55 -6.81 -7.51
C ALA A 35 13.19 -6.62 -8.99
N HIS A 36 13.71 -7.47 -9.86
CA HIS A 36 13.33 -7.54 -11.26
C HIS A 36 12.61 -8.83 -11.57
N VAL A 37 11.49 -8.76 -12.28
CA VAL A 37 10.75 -9.93 -12.74
C VAL A 37 10.89 -10.02 -14.25
N VAL A 38 11.43 -11.14 -14.71
CA VAL A 38 11.49 -11.48 -16.14
C VAL A 38 10.20 -12.22 -16.49
N PRO A 39 9.32 -11.64 -17.32
CA PRO A 39 8.12 -12.34 -17.78
C PRO A 39 8.49 -13.56 -18.63
N GLY A 40 8.00 -14.72 -18.26
CA GLY A 40 8.24 -15.96 -18.99
C GLY A 40 7.37 -17.08 -18.44
N ASP A 41 7.02 -18.04 -19.28
CA ASP A 41 6.28 -19.22 -18.84
C ASP A 41 7.18 -20.08 -17.94
N ALA A 42 6.89 -20.11 -16.66
CA ALA A 42 7.55 -20.99 -15.69
C ALA A 42 7.43 -22.50 -16.05
N HIS A 43 6.68 -22.82 -17.09
CA HIS A 43 6.51 -24.18 -17.61
C HIS A 43 7.33 -24.47 -18.88
N ALA A 44 7.84 -23.44 -19.56
CA ALA A 44 8.79 -23.63 -20.65
C ALA A 44 10.14 -24.18 -20.15
N SER A 45 10.44 -23.98 -18.87
CA SER A 45 11.71 -24.32 -18.24
C SER A 45 11.94 -25.80 -17.97
N ARG A 46 10.97 -26.69 -18.18
CA ARG A 46 11.20 -28.13 -18.03
C ARG A 46 11.81 -28.81 -19.27
N GLY A 47 12.01 -28.06 -20.34
CA GLY A 47 12.62 -28.55 -21.55
C GLY A 47 13.44 -27.53 -22.34
N ALA A 48 13.44 -26.25 -21.93
CA ALA A 48 14.27 -25.23 -22.53
C ALA A 48 15.70 -25.32 -21.96
N SER A 49 16.64 -25.49 -22.86
CA SER A 49 18.06 -25.60 -22.58
C SER A 49 18.57 -24.45 -21.69
N ALA A 50 19.44 -24.78 -20.71
CA ALA A 50 20.21 -23.83 -19.90
C ALA A 50 20.89 -22.70 -20.71
N ALA A 51 21.02 -22.85 -22.02
CA ALA A 51 21.49 -21.84 -22.94
C ALA A 51 20.55 -20.62 -23.12
N TYR A 52 19.26 -20.72 -22.78
CA TYR A 52 18.32 -19.58 -22.85
C TYR A 52 18.19 -18.83 -21.53
N GLU A 53 18.43 -19.49 -20.40
CA GLU A 53 18.33 -18.88 -19.06
C GLU A 53 19.52 -17.98 -18.73
N ALA A 54 20.72 -18.33 -19.19
CA ALA A 54 21.94 -17.58 -18.89
C ALA A 54 21.91 -16.12 -19.44
N PRO A 55 21.50 -15.84 -20.69
CA PRO A 55 21.41 -14.47 -21.20
C PRO A 55 20.34 -13.60 -20.53
N GLU A 56 19.25 -14.19 -20.03
CA GLU A 56 18.21 -13.46 -19.30
C GLU A 56 18.64 -13.14 -17.88
N ALA A 57 19.33 -14.07 -17.22
CA ALA A 57 19.95 -13.83 -15.91
C ALA A 57 20.95 -12.69 -15.95
N GLU A 58 21.89 -12.72 -16.89
CA GLU A 58 22.92 -11.67 -17.07
C GLU A 58 22.28 -10.30 -17.32
N ARG A 59 21.23 -10.23 -18.14
CA ARG A 59 20.50 -8.98 -18.41
C ARG A 59 19.76 -8.47 -17.19
N ALA A 60 19.11 -9.34 -16.42
CA ALA A 60 18.41 -8.98 -15.21
C ALA A 60 19.38 -8.46 -14.14
N GLU A 61 20.51 -9.12 -13.96
CA GLU A 61 21.58 -8.71 -13.04
C GLU A 61 22.18 -7.37 -13.44
N ALA A 62 22.54 -7.20 -14.72
CA ALA A 62 23.08 -5.95 -15.24
C ALA A 62 22.10 -4.78 -15.09
N LEU A 63 20.79 -5.02 -15.30
CA LEU A 63 19.74 -4.03 -15.08
C LEU A 63 19.68 -3.60 -13.61
N LEU A 64 19.67 -4.56 -12.69
CA LEU A 64 19.60 -4.30 -11.26
C LEU A 64 20.84 -3.53 -10.77
N GLU A 65 22.02 -3.92 -11.25
CA GLU A 65 23.27 -3.25 -10.94
C GLU A 65 23.27 -1.79 -11.44
N THR A 66 22.86 -1.58 -12.70
CA THR A 66 22.71 -0.24 -13.26
C THR A 66 21.77 0.63 -12.44
N MET A 67 20.63 0.07 -12.01
CA MET A 67 19.65 0.78 -11.19
C MET A 67 20.21 1.13 -9.81
N ARG A 68 20.99 0.23 -9.21
CA ARG A 68 21.65 0.45 -7.92
C ARG A 68 22.68 1.58 -8.02
N GLU A 69 23.56 1.53 -9.04
CA GLU A 69 24.58 2.54 -9.28
C GLU A 69 23.98 3.91 -9.58
N GLU A 70 23.01 4.00 -10.51
CA GLU A 70 22.39 5.26 -10.89
C GLU A 70 21.66 5.96 -9.74
N THR A 71 21.09 5.20 -8.80
CA THR A 71 20.32 5.73 -7.67
C THR A 71 21.13 5.88 -6.39
N GLY A 72 22.36 5.33 -6.36
CA GLY A 72 23.23 5.31 -5.19
C GLY A 72 22.55 4.66 -3.98
N VAL A 73 21.72 3.62 -4.20
CA VAL A 73 21.01 2.95 -3.12
C VAL A 73 21.81 1.72 -2.67
N GLU A 74 21.95 1.56 -1.37
CA GLU A 74 22.43 0.29 -0.80
C GLU A 74 21.23 -0.68 -0.75
N ALA A 75 21.30 -1.75 -1.55
CA ALA A 75 20.24 -2.71 -1.68
C ALA A 75 20.74 -4.08 -2.12
N HIS A 76 20.05 -5.12 -1.67
CA HIS A 76 20.18 -6.46 -2.23
C HIS A 76 19.58 -6.50 -3.64
N LEU A 77 20.17 -7.31 -4.53
CA LEU A 77 19.67 -7.49 -5.88
C LEU A 77 19.03 -8.87 -6.02
N ARG A 78 17.81 -8.92 -6.50
CA ARG A 78 17.05 -10.16 -6.69
C ARG A 78 16.29 -10.11 -8.01
N TRP A 79 16.37 -11.16 -8.79
CA TRP A 79 15.52 -11.32 -9.96
C TRP A 79 14.82 -12.69 -9.96
N ARG A 80 13.74 -12.79 -10.73
CA ARG A 80 12.99 -14.02 -10.86
C ARG A 80 12.24 -14.07 -12.19
N GLY A 81 12.25 -15.25 -12.83
CA GLY A 81 11.33 -15.57 -13.92
C GLY A 81 9.95 -15.91 -13.35
N SER A 82 8.88 -15.34 -13.90
CA SER A 82 7.50 -15.63 -13.49
C SER A 82 6.52 -15.40 -14.64
N SER A 83 5.36 -16.05 -14.57
CA SER A 83 4.27 -15.90 -15.56
C SER A 83 3.64 -14.49 -15.56
N SER A 84 3.83 -13.70 -14.50
CA SER A 84 3.45 -12.29 -14.45
C SER A 84 4.34 -11.53 -13.47
N VAL A 85 4.50 -10.22 -13.71
CA VAL A 85 5.30 -9.33 -12.85
C VAL A 85 4.76 -9.32 -11.42
N GLY A 86 3.44 -9.19 -11.25
CA GLY A 86 2.82 -9.19 -9.92
C GLY A 86 3.11 -10.45 -9.12
N ARG A 87 2.96 -11.62 -9.76
CA ARG A 87 3.25 -12.91 -9.12
C ARG A 87 4.72 -13.02 -8.73
N GLY A 88 5.63 -12.67 -9.63
CA GLY A 88 7.06 -12.69 -9.34
C GLY A 88 7.47 -11.77 -8.19
N LEU A 89 6.88 -10.56 -8.13
CA LEU A 89 7.09 -9.64 -7.00
C LEU A 89 6.56 -10.22 -5.69
N HIS A 90 5.37 -10.84 -5.69
CA HIS A 90 4.82 -11.48 -4.48
C HIS A 90 5.69 -12.62 -3.97
N GLU A 91 6.23 -13.43 -4.88
CA GLU A 91 7.15 -14.51 -4.52
C GLU A 91 8.46 -13.96 -3.95
N LEU A 92 9.02 -12.89 -4.54
CA LEU A 92 10.20 -12.21 -4.02
C LEU A 92 9.94 -11.56 -2.66
N CYS A 93 8.76 -10.95 -2.45
CA CYS A 93 8.37 -10.43 -1.14
C CYS A 93 8.30 -11.55 -0.07
N GLY A 94 7.72 -12.69 -0.42
CA GLY A 94 7.68 -13.84 0.49
C GLY A 94 9.06 -14.38 0.86
N LEU A 95 9.97 -14.47 -0.12
CA LEU A 95 11.34 -14.94 0.08
C LEU A 95 12.21 -13.97 0.90
N SER A 96 11.94 -12.67 0.79
CA SER A 96 12.67 -11.62 1.50
C SER A 96 12.05 -11.27 2.86
N GLY A 97 10.90 -11.85 3.21
CA GLY A 97 10.16 -11.46 4.42
C GLY A 97 9.73 -9.98 4.40
N ALA A 98 9.42 -9.45 3.21
CA ALA A 98 9.12 -8.05 3.03
C ALA A 98 7.85 -7.63 3.78
N ASP A 99 7.91 -6.48 4.45
CA ASP A 99 6.76 -5.81 5.07
C ASP A 99 6.17 -4.72 4.17
N LEU A 100 6.92 -4.31 3.12
CA LEU A 100 6.48 -3.37 2.10
C LEU A 100 7.01 -3.78 0.72
N VAL A 101 6.17 -3.65 -0.31
CA VAL A 101 6.62 -3.59 -1.70
C VAL A 101 6.40 -2.19 -2.26
N ALA A 102 7.44 -1.61 -2.85
CA ALA A 102 7.38 -0.31 -3.52
C ALA A 102 7.41 -0.51 -5.04
N VAL A 103 6.50 0.16 -5.75
CA VAL A 103 6.40 0.12 -7.21
C VAL A 103 6.19 1.52 -7.77
N GLY A 104 6.62 1.76 -8.99
CA GLY A 104 6.34 3.01 -9.68
C GLY A 104 5.03 2.95 -10.46
N SER A 105 4.45 4.10 -10.72
CA SER A 105 3.33 4.23 -11.65
C SER A 105 3.79 4.12 -13.11
N SER A 106 2.89 3.74 -14.03
CA SER A 106 3.25 3.61 -15.44
C SER A 106 3.36 4.96 -16.14
N ARG A 107 4.18 5.01 -17.21
CA ARG A 107 4.51 6.24 -17.99
C ARG A 107 3.33 6.90 -18.74
N ARG A 108 2.14 6.33 -18.80
CA ARG A 108 1.06 6.83 -19.66
C ARG A 108 0.19 7.90 -19.01
N GLY A 109 0.64 8.51 -17.91
CA GLY A 109 -0.11 9.49 -17.15
C GLY A 109 0.37 10.91 -17.22
N LEU A 110 -0.52 11.84 -16.85
CA LEU A 110 -0.19 13.23 -16.60
C LEU A 110 0.80 13.34 -15.45
N LEU A 111 1.77 14.26 -15.59
CA LEU A 111 2.78 14.57 -14.57
C LEU A 111 2.17 14.70 -13.17
N GLY A 112 2.79 14.05 -12.19
CA GLY A 112 2.38 14.13 -10.78
C GLY A 112 1.17 13.29 -10.38
N ARG A 113 0.68 12.39 -11.25
CA ARG A 113 -0.40 11.45 -10.92
C ARG A 113 0.12 10.03 -10.84
N VAL A 114 -0.42 9.27 -9.90
CA VAL A 114 -0.27 7.82 -9.91
C VAL A 114 -1.14 7.26 -11.02
N LEU A 115 -0.55 6.58 -11.98
CA LEU A 115 -1.26 5.83 -13.02
C LEU A 115 -0.72 4.42 -13.03
N ILE A 116 -1.60 3.49 -12.68
CA ILE A 116 -1.25 2.08 -12.62
C ILE A 116 -1.30 1.49 -14.02
N GLY A 117 -0.17 0.89 -14.44
CA GLY A 117 -0.13 -0.07 -15.54
C GLY A 117 -0.60 -1.44 -15.07
N ASP A 118 -0.75 -2.36 -16.02
CA ASP A 118 -1.18 -3.73 -15.73
C ASP A 118 -0.26 -4.42 -14.71
N ASP A 119 1.05 -4.18 -14.77
CA ASP A 119 2.03 -4.75 -13.85
C ASP A 119 1.89 -4.23 -12.41
N THR A 120 1.66 -2.92 -12.24
CA THR A 120 1.43 -2.32 -10.92
C THR A 120 0.08 -2.75 -10.35
N SER A 121 -0.95 -2.84 -11.21
CA SER A 121 -2.25 -3.40 -10.84
C SER A 121 -2.13 -4.86 -10.40
N ALA A 122 -1.34 -5.66 -11.13
CA ALA A 122 -1.07 -7.05 -10.75
C ALA A 122 -0.27 -7.15 -9.44
N ALA A 123 0.66 -6.23 -9.19
CA ALA A 123 1.40 -6.17 -7.93
C ALA A 123 0.49 -5.82 -6.73
N LEU A 124 -0.49 -4.92 -6.93
CA LEU A 124 -1.49 -4.59 -5.90
C LEU A 124 -2.39 -5.77 -5.54
N ASN A 125 -2.68 -6.63 -6.53
CA ASN A 125 -3.62 -7.72 -6.35
C ASN A 125 -3.01 -8.91 -5.61
N GLY A 126 -3.46 -9.16 -4.39
CA GLY A 126 -3.03 -10.31 -3.62
C GLY A 126 -1.63 -10.17 -3.01
N ALA A 127 -1.09 -8.95 -2.92
CA ALA A 127 0.19 -8.69 -2.29
C ALA A 127 0.25 -9.26 -0.87
N PRO A 128 1.36 -9.93 -0.52
CA PRO A 128 1.51 -10.53 0.81
C PRO A 128 1.86 -9.49 1.90
N CYS A 129 2.16 -8.26 1.52
CA CYS A 129 2.55 -7.16 2.40
C CYS A 129 1.95 -5.82 1.94
N SER A 130 2.19 -4.76 2.68
CA SER A 130 1.78 -3.40 2.32
C SER A 130 2.41 -2.94 1.00
N ILE A 131 1.77 -1.99 0.31
CA ILE A 131 2.25 -1.48 -0.99
C ILE A 131 2.40 0.03 -0.96
N ALA A 132 3.53 0.51 -1.47
CA ALA A 132 3.76 1.91 -1.78
C ALA A 132 3.83 2.11 -3.30
N VAL A 133 3.09 3.10 -3.81
CA VAL A 133 3.08 3.45 -5.23
C VAL A 133 3.63 4.85 -5.40
N ALA A 134 4.75 4.98 -6.10
CA ALA A 134 5.35 6.27 -6.45
C ALA A 134 4.66 6.86 -7.68
N PRO A 135 4.30 8.16 -7.68
CA PRO A 135 3.77 8.83 -8.86
C PRO A 135 4.87 8.99 -9.93
N THR A 136 4.44 9.18 -11.18
CA THR A 136 5.38 9.44 -12.29
C THR A 136 6.19 10.70 -12.04
N ASN A 137 7.51 10.63 -12.29
CA ASN A 137 8.48 11.69 -12.05
C ASN A 137 8.59 12.10 -10.57
N TYR A 138 8.44 11.15 -9.66
CA TYR A 138 8.73 11.40 -8.26
C TYR A 138 10.20 11.86 -8.10
N PRO A 139 10.49 12.88 -7.30
CA PRO A 139 11.85 13.41 -7.17
C PRO A 139 12.85 12.33 -6.73
N ARG A 140 14.00 12.24 -7.41
CA ARG A 140 15.07 11.26 -7.07
C ARG A 140 15.64 11.48 -5.66
N GLN A 141 15.60 12.74 -5.21
CA GLN A 141 15.92 13.13 -3.83
C GLN A 141 14.69 13.87 -3.29
N PRO A 142 13.67 13.12 -2.87
CA PRO A 142 12.50 13.74 -2.28
C PRO A 142 12.94 14.45 -0.99
N GLY A 143 12.37 15.64 -0.76
CA GLY A 143 12.50 16.32 0.52
C GLY A 143 11.87 15.49 1.64
N ALA A 144 12.07 15.91 2.88
CA ALA A 144 11.38 15.30 4.01
C ALA A 144 9.86 15.41 3.82
N LEU A 145 9.12 14.39 4.24
CA LEU A 145 7.65 14.44 4.29
C LEU A 145 7.24 15.59 5.22
N ARG A 146 6.36 16.46 4.73
CA ARG A 146 5.83 17.62 5.48
C ARG A 146 4.35 17.48 5.77
N GLU A 147 3.60 16.87 4.85
CA GLU A 147 2.15 16.70 4.90
C GLU A 147 1.81 15.23 4.67
N ILE A 148 1.36 14.56 5.71
CA ILE A 148 0.88 13.18 5.64
C ILE A 148 -0.63 13.18 5.85
N GLY A 149 -1.37 12.58 4.92
CA GLY A 149 -2.81 12.43 5.02
C GLY A 149 -3.24 10.97 5.19
N VAL A 150 -4.32 10.76 5.91
CA VAL A 150 -4.93 9.44 6.12
C VAL A 150 -6.37 9.45 5.62
N GLY A 151 -6.75 8.46 4.83
CA GLY A 151 -8.16 8.15 4.58
C GLY A 151 -8.73 7.41 5.80
N TYR A 152 -9.65 8.04 6.50
CA TYR A 152 -10.20 7.53 7.75
C TYR A 152 -11.70 7.27 7.63
N ASP A 153 -12.19 6.17 8.21
CA ASP A 153 -13.61 5.79 8.21
C ASP A 153 -14.03 5.05 9.49
N GLY A 154 -13.18 5.08 10.53
CA GLY A 154 -13.42 4.39 11.79
C GLY A 154 -13.26 2.87 11.74
N SER A 155 -12.84 2.29 10.62
CA SER A 155 -12.52 0.86 10.52
C SER A 155 -11.18 0.53 11.18
N CYS A 156 -10.98 -0.72 11.59
CA CYS A 156 -9.69 -1.19 12.13
C CYS A 156 -8.54 -0.98 11.12
N GLU A 157 -8.84 -1.04 9.83
CA GLU A 157 -7.88 -0.80 8.76
C GLU A 157 -7.45 0.67 8.70
N SER A 158 -8.40 1.60 8.86
CA SER A 158 -8.09 3.03 8.91
C SER A 158 -7.41 3.45 10.22
N GLU A 159 -7.74 2.80 11.33
CA GLU A 159 -7.01 2.99 12.60
C GLU A 159 -5.56 2.49 12.51
N HIS A 160 -5.35 1.34 11.84
CA HIS A 160 -3.99 0.87 11.55
C HIS A 160 -3.24 1.86 10.64
N ALA A 161 -3.89 2.38 9.61
CA ALA A 161 -3.32 3.40 8.73
C ALA A 161 -2.91 4.65 9.52
N LEU A 162 -3.75 5.11 10.42
CA LEU A 162 -3.47 6.24 11.29
C LEU A 162 -2.29 5.95 12.23
N SER A 163 -2.18 4.75 12.80
CA SER A 163 -1.07 4.39 13.67
C SER A 163 0.28 4.41 12.94
N VAL A 164 0.32 3.91 11.69
CA VAL A 164 1.53 3.97 10.84
C VAL A 164 1.84 5.42 10.46
N ALA A 165 0.82 6.21 10.12
CA ALA A 165 0.98 7.63 9.80
C ALA A 165 1.59 8.43 10.95
N ARG A 166 1.17 8.18 12.19
CA ARG A 166 1.75 8.79 13.40
C ARG A 166 3.24 8.48 13.55
N VAL A 167 3.63 7.23 13.31
CA VAL A 167 5.05 6.84 13.36
C VAL A 167 5.86 7.57 12.29
N LEU A 168 5.34 7.65 11.06
CA LEU A 168 6.00 8.35 9.96
C LEU A 168 6.07 9.86 10.22
N ALA A 169 4.98 10.48 10.68
CA ALA A 169 4.93 11.89 11.03
C ALA A 169 5.90 12.24 12.16
N GLY A 170 5.95 11.42 13.21
CA GLY A 170 6.90 11.60 14.32
C GLY A 170 8.37 11.49 13.89
N ALA A 171 8.68 10.60 12.94
CA ALA A 171 10.03 10.44 12.42
C ALA A 171 10.47 11.55 11.46
N SER A 172 9.54 12.14 10.71
CA SER A 172 9.83 13.19 9.70
C SER A 172 9.55 14.61 10.18
N GLY A 173 8.82 14.78 11.28
CA GLY A 173 8.29 16.08 11.71
C GLY A 173 7.15 16.59 10.85
N ALA A 174 6.48 15.71 10.10
CA ALA A 174 5.38 16.06 9.22
C ALA A 174 4.11 16.41 9.99
N ARG A 175 3.29 17.30 9.41
CA ARG A 175 1.91 17.49 9.85
C ARG A 175 1.07 16.30 9.46
N LEU A 176 0.20 15.88 10.36
CA LEU A 176 -0.70 14.77 10.14
C LEU A 176 -2.14 15.25 10.03
N SER A 177 -2.81 14.85 8.98
CA SER A 177 -4.22 15.15 8.76
C SER A 177 -4.99 13.87 8.40
N ALA A 178 -6.29 13.87 8.61
CA ALA A 178 -7.14 12.77 8.19
C ALA A 178 -8.44 13.28 7.57
N LEU A 179 -8.89 12.60 6.53
CA LEU A 179 -10.11 12.88 5.80
C LEU A 179 -11.10 11.73 5.98
N GLU A 180 -12.28 12.05 6.53
CA GLU A 180 -13.44 11.17 6.47
C GLU A 180 -14.36 11.58 5.32
N VAL A 181 -14.65 10.64 4.42
CA VAL A 181 -15.56 10.88 3.30
C VAL A 181 -16.92 10.29 3.62
N VAL A 182 -17.93 11.15 3.67
CA VAL A 182 -19.33 10.78 3.90
C VAL A 182 -20.01 10.56 2.57
N SER A 183 -20.61 9.38 2.39
CA SER A 183 -21.43 9.06 1.22
C SER A 183 -22.87 8.87 1.65
N LEU A 184 -23.82 9.52 0.97
CA LEU A 184 -25.24 9.17 1.20
C LEU A 184 -25.51 7.79 0.58
N PRO A 185 -26.22 6.92 1.30
CA PRO A 185 -26.77 5.72 0.68
C PRO A 185 -27.70 6.15 -0.47
N SER A 186 -27.61 5.51 -1.61
CA SER A 186 -28.30 5.85 -2.88
C SER A 186 -29.84 5.88 -2.78
N ARG A 187 -30.43 5.56 -1.65
CA ARG A 187 -31.84 5.71 -1.32
C ARG A 187 -31.99 5.92 0.20
N ALA A 188 -31.87 7.17 0.64
CA ALA A 188 -32.44 7.53 1.92
C ALA A 188 -33.98 7.45 1.77
N PHE A 189 -34.57 6.40 2.33
CA PHE A 189 -35.99 6.34 2.57
C PHE A 189 -36.32 7.42 3.63
N LEU A 190 -36.73 8.59 3.16
CA LEU A 190 -37.19 9.68 4.01
C LEU A 190 -38.58 9.28 4.52
N GLY A 191 -38.64 8.44 5.54
CA GLY A 191 -39.85 8.22 6.32
C GLY A 191 -40.14 9.46 7.21
N PRO A 192 -41.42 9.76 7.56
CA PRO A 192 -41.73 10.81 8.49
C PRO A 192 -41.15 10.47 9.87
N GLY A 193 -40.12 11.24 10.31
CA GLY A 193 -39.37 11.01 11.54
C GLY A 193 -37.86 10.87 11.28
N ALA A 194 -37.39 11.08 10.06
CA ALA A 194 -35.97 11.08 9.75
C ALA A 194 -35.25 12.17 10.55
N ILE A 195 -34.31 11.77 11.39
CA ILE A 195 -33.28 12.61 11.96
C ILE A 195 -32.71 13.48 10.82
N ASP A 196 -32.46 14.75 11.09
CA ASP A 196 -31.95 15.73 10.12
C ASP A 196 -30.62 15.22 9.50
N ASN A 197 -30.74 14.44 8.44
CA ASN A 197 -29.63 13.91 7.64
C ASN A 197 -29.16 14.93 6.60
N SER A 198 -29.24 16.22 6.91
CA SER A 198 -28.71 17.22 5.98
C SER A 198 -27.21 16.98 5.77
N PRO A 199 -26.70 17.16 4.55
CA PRO A 199 -25.25 16.98 4.26
C PRO A 199 -24.35 17.76 5.21
N GLY A 200 -24.81 18.92 5.70
CA GLY A 200 -24.06 19.76 6.64
C GLY A 200 -23.85 19.09 8.00
N HIS A 201 -24.88 18.47 8.58
CA HIS A 201 -24.78 17.75 9.85
C HIS A 201 -23.88 16.51 9.73
N LEU A 202 -23.98 15.77 8.62
CA LEU A 202 -23.13 14.60 8.39
C LEU A 202 -21.65 14.98 8.27
N LEU A 203 -21.32 16.08 7.59
CA LEU A 203 -19.97 16.60 7.49
C LEU A 203 -19.42 17.05 8.84
N GLU A 204 -20.22 17.77 9.62
CA GLU A 204 -19.81 18.25 10.94
C GLU A 204 -19.59 17.08 11.91
N ASP A 205 -20.44 16.04 11.85
CA ASP A 205 -20.29 14.82 12.63
C ASP A 205 -19.02 14.05 12.23
N ALA A 206 -18.74 13.92 10.94
CA ALA A 206 -17.51 13.31 10.44
C ALA A 206 -16.28 14.08 10.90
N ARG A 207 -16.30 15.41 10.76
CA ARG A 207 -15.20 16.26 11.23
C ARG A 207 -14.96 16.13 12.73
N ARG A 208 -16.03 16.06 13.55
CA ARG A 208 -15.91 15.86 15.00
C ARG A 208 -15.33 14.48 15.35
N ARG A 209 -15.70 13.41 14.60
CA ARG A 209 -15.09 12.09 14.79
C ARG A 209 -13.59 12.13 14.53
N VAL A 210 -13.17 12.75 13.42
CA VAL A 210 -11.74 12.89 13.11
C VAL A 210 -11.04 13.79 14.13
N ALA A 211 -11.65 14.90 14.55
CA ALA A 211 -11.08 15.77 15.58
C ALA A 211 -10.90 15.06 16.94
N ALA A 212 -11.74 14.09 17.26
CA ALA A 212 -11.62 13.30 18.48
C ALA A 212 -10.38 12.37 18.51
N LEU A 213 -9.69 12.19 17.35
CA LEU A 213 -8.42 11.46 17.27
C LEU A 213 -7.24 12.21 17.93
N GLY A 214 -7.39 13.51 18.18
CA GLY A 214 -6.52 14.37 18.99
C GLY A 214 -5.43 15.06 18.18
N ASP A 215 -4.38 14.36 17.80
CA ASP A 215 -3.15 14.89 17.17
C ASP A 215 -3.22 14.96 15.62
N VAL A 216 -4.40 15.09 15.07
CA VAL A 216 -4.68 15.00 13.63
C VAL A 216 -5.50 16.21 13.20
N GLU A 217 -5.09 16.89 12.12
CA GLU A 217 -5.90 17.94 11.51
C GLU A 217 -7.14 17.33 10.84
N PRO A 218 -8.37 17.71 11.25
CA PRO A 218 -9.58 17.04 10.83
C PRO A 218 -10.15 17.62 9.54
N TYR A 219 -10.38 16.75 8.56
CA TYR A 219 -11.11 17.04 7.33
C TYR A 219 -12.31 16.12 7.17
N ALA A 220 -13.35 16.64 6.53
CA ALA A 220 -14.50 15.87 6.11
C ALA A 220 -14.93 16.32 4.71
N ALA A 221 -15.31 15.38 3.87
CA ALA A 221 -15.84 15.65 2.53
C ALA A 221 -17.09 14.82 2.28
N TYR A 222 -17.91 15.33 1.35
CA TYR A 222 -19.12 14.64 0.90
C TYR A 222 -18.95 14.21 -0.56
N GLY A 223 -19.05 12.91 -0.83
CA GLY A 223 -18.88 12.41 -2.19
C GLY A 223 -18.51 10.94 -2.26
N GLN A 224 -17.83 10.59 -3.34
CA GLN A 224 -17.26 9.26 -3.52
C GLN A 224 -15.87 9.20 -2.89
N SER A 225 -15.63 8.19 -2.04
CA SER A 225 -14.38 8.11 -1.26
C SER A 225 -13.11 8.19 -2.12
N ALA A 226 -13.10 7.55 -3.28
CA ALA A 226 -11.92 7.57 -4.14
C ALA A 226 -11.68 8.95 -4.79
N GLU A 227 -12.74 9.65 -5.18
CA GLU A 227 -12.65 10.97 -5.80
C GLU A 227 -12.20 12.02 -4.79
N GLU A 228 -12.83 12.05 -3.61
CA GLU A 228 -12.50 13.01 -2.56
C GLU A 228 -11.08 12.79 -2.00
N LEU A 229 -10.67 11.53 -1.78
CA LEU A 229 -9.31 11.21 -1.38
C LEU A 229 -8.27 11.56 -2.47
N ALA A 230 -8.63 11.42 -3.75
CA ALA A 230 -7.76 11.85 -4.85
C ALA A 230 -7.59 13.37 -4.90
N LEU A 231 -8.64 14.13 -4.62
CA LEU A 231 -8.57 15.59 -4.49
C LEU A 231 -7.71 15.98 -3.28
N TYR A 232 -7.96 15.36 -2.14
CA TYR A 232 -7.20 15.57 -0.91
C TYR A 232 -5.71 15.30 -1.08
N SER A 233 -5.35 14.27 -1.84
CA SER A 233 -3.95 13.90 -2.10
C SER A 233 -3.14 14.99 -2.81
N ALA A 234 -3.80 16.00 -3.41
CA ALA A 234 -3.10 17.09 -4.11
C ALA A 234 -2.31 18.02 -3.19
N SER A 235 -2.66 18.05 -1.90
CA SER A 235 -2.01 18.89 -0.88
C SER A 235 -1.07 18.08 0.03
N LEU A 236 -0.83 16.81 -0.28
CA LEU A 236 -0.07 15.89 0.56
C LEU A 236 1.24 15.47 -0.10
N ASP A 237 2.23 15.14 0.74
CA ASP A 237 3.44 14.45 0.33
C ASP A 237 3.29 12.91 0.37
N LEU A 238 2.32 12.42 1.16
CA LEU A 238 1.99 10.99 1.25
C LEU A 238 0.53 10.80 1.69
N LEU A 239 -0.22 10.01 0.93
CA LEU A 239 -1.55 9.53 1.32
C LEU A 239 -1.47 8.08 1.80
N ILE A 240 -2.00 7.82 2.99
CA ILE A 240 -2.03 6.49 3.60
C ILE A 240 -3.48 6.02 3.73
N ILE A 241 -3.76 4.81 3.29
CA ILE A 241 -5.07 4.17 3.43
C ILE A 241 -4.93 2.74 3.91
N GLY A 242 -5.93 2.28 4.64
CA GLY A 242 -6.10 0.86 4.95
C GLY A 242 -6.75 0.11 3.78
N SER A 243 -6.36 -1.13 3.55
CA SER A 243 -7.07 -1.99 2.59
C SER A 243 -8.25 -2.67 3.28
N ARG A 244 -9.48 -2.39 2.80
CA ARG A 244 -10.65 -3.19 3.17
C ARG A 244 -10.59 -4.51 2.42
N GLY A 245 -10.29 -5.62 3.11
CA GLY A 245 -10.19 -6.92 2.48
C GLY A 245 -11.28 -7.88 2.95
N TYR A 246 -12.11 -8.34 2.03
CA TYR A 246 -12.86 -9.59 2.16
C TYR A 246 -11.98 -10.74 1.65
N GLY A 247 -11.00 -11.20 2.43
CA GLY A 247 -10.11 -12.27 1.99
C GLY A 247 -9.26 -12.86 3.09
N PRO A 248 -8.42 -13.87 2.77
CA PRO A 248 -7.54 -14.48 3.75
C PRO A 248 -6.67 -13.41 4.42
N ILE A 249 -6.56 -13.51 5.74
CA ILE A 249 -5.77 -12.61 6.59
C ILE A 249 -4.36 -12.47 6.02
N GLY A 250 -3.87 -11.24 5.86
CA GLY A 250 -2.49 -10.95 5.44
C GLY A 250 -2.26 -10.75 3.95
N ARG A 251 -3.32 -10.74 3.11
CA ARG A 251 -3.20 -10.39 1.69
C ARG A 251 -4.00 -9.14 1.35
N LEU A 252 -3.41 -8.28 0.52
CA LEU A 252 -4.07 -7.10 0.01
C LEU A 252 -5.12 -7.54 -1.01
N ILE A 253 -6.41 -7.30 -0.72
CA ILE A 253 -7.49 -7.60 -1.66
C ILE A 253 -8.07 -6.30 -2.19
N HIS A 254 -8.45 -6.31 -3.44
CA HIS A 254 -9.08 -5.22 -4.16
C HIS A 254 -10.21 -4.57 -3.38
N GLY A 255 -9.95 -3.42 -2.76
CA GLY A 255 -10.98 -2.45 -2.44
C GLY A 255 -11.17 -1.53 -3.65
N ASN A 256 -12.40 -1.25 -4.04
CA ASN A 256 -12.69 -0.31 -5.13
C ASN A 256 -11.99 1.04 -4.94
N THR A 257 -11.91 1.52 -3.70
CA THR A 257 -11.26 2.80 -3.34
C THR A 257 -9.74 2.77 -3.54
N SER A 258 -9.04 1.74 -3.06
CA SER A 258 -7.57 1.66 -3.20
C SER A 258 -7.14 1.49 -4.65
N GLN A 259 -7.89 0.74 -5.45
CA GLN A 259 -7.63 0.59 -6.87
C GLN A 259 -7.87 1.90 -7.64
N GLN A 260 -8.97 2.60 -7.37
CA GLN A 260 -9.25 3.90 -8.01
C GLN A 260 -8.22 4.96 -7.60
N LEU A 261 -7.83 5.01 -6.32
CA LEU A 261 -6.79 5.93 -5.84
C LEU A 261 -5.44 5.65 -6.48
N ALA A 262 -5.10 4.40 -6.67
CA ALA A 262 -3.89 4.03 -7.37
C ALA A 262 -3.85 4.53 -8.83
N HIS A 263 -5.01 4.92 -9.41
CA HIS A 263 -5.10 5.58 -10.72
C HIS A 263 -5.26 7.10 -10.65
N SER A 264 -5.61 7.67 -9.51
CA SER A 264 -6.04 9.08 -9.43
C SER A 264 -5.30 9.91 -8.37
N ALA A 265 -4.58 9.27 -7.42
CA ALA A 265 -3.82 10.00 -6.41
C ALA A 265 -2.76 10.91 -7.04
N ARG A 266 -2.54 12.08 -6.43
CA ARG A 266 -1.63 13.12 -6.90
C ARG A 266 -0.33 13.20 -6.08
N CYS A 267 -0.18 12.34 -5.09
CA CYS A 267 1.02 12.14 -4.29
C CYS A 267 1.32 10.63 -4.17
N PRO A 268 2.44 10.22 -3.60
CA PRO A 268 2.68 8.82 -3.22
C PRO A 268 1.52 8.24 -2.43
N LEU A 269 1.16 7.00 -2.76
CA LEU A 269 0.08 6.26 -2.09
C LEU A 269 0.66 5.08 -1.32
N LEU A 270 0.35 4.98 -0.04
CA LEU A 270 0.67 3.83 0.81
C LEU A 270 -0.62 3.09 1.17
N VAL A 271 -0.73 1.85 0.74
CA VAL A 271 -1.87 0.97 1.04
C VAL A 271 -1.41 -0.09 2.02
N LEU A 272 -1.96 -0.07 3.22
CA LEU A 272 -1.58 -1.00 4.28
C LEU A 272 -2.43 -2.27 4.24
N THR A 273 -1.77 -3.42 4.36
CA THR A 273 -2.45 -4.70 4.54
C THR A 273 -3.05 -4.79 5.95
N ARG A 274 -4.06 -5.64 6.07
CA ARG A 274 -4.62 -5.99 7.37
C ARG A 274 -3.55 -6.66 8.22
N THR A 275 -3.24 -6.10 9.38
CA THR A 275 -2.39 -6.78 10.37
C THR A 275 -3.09 -8.07 10.79
N PRO A 276 -2.43 -9.25 10.78
CA PRO A 276 -3.00 -10.44 11.38
C PRO A 276 -3.37 -10.10 12.83
N ARG A 277 -4.63 -10.25 13.21
CA ARG A 277 -4.97 -10.21 14.64
C ARG A 277 -4.10 -11.25 15.30
N SER A 278 -3.23 -10.83 16.22
CA SER A 278 -2.48 -11.78 17.05
C SER A 278 -3.51 -12.70 17.70
N SER A 279 -3.34 -13.99 17.55
CA SER A 279 -4.25 -15.05 17.97
C SER A 279 -4.35 -15.22 19.50
N ALA A 280 -4.25 -14.11 20.24
CA ALA A 280 -4.45 -14.11 21.68
C ALA A 280 -5.88 -14.51 22.12
N THR A 281 -6.83 -14.57 21.15
CA THR A 281 -8.21 -15.03 21.43
C THR A 281 -8.42 -16.50 21.03
N GLY A 282 -7.52 -17.10 20.27
CA GLY A 282 -7.59 -18.52 19.87
C GLY A 282 -7.19 -19.45 21.01
N GLU A 283 -6.13 -19.13 21.73
CA GLU A 283 -5.64 -19.94 22.85
C GLU A 283 -6.59 -19.94 24.05
N ALA A 284 -7.24 -18.79 24.32
CA ALA A 284 -8.24 -18.72 25.39
C ALA A 284 -9.53 -19.49 25.05
N ALA A 285 -9.89 -19.59 23.75
CA ALA A 285 -11.07 -20.35 23.31
C ALA A 285 -10.77 -21.87 23.26
N GLU A 286 -9.56 -22.27 23.00
CA GLU A 286 -9.12 -23.67 22.99
C GLU A 286 -8.93 -24.21 24.39
N GLN A 287 -8.35 -23.42 25.30
CA GLN A 287 -8.28 -23.73 26.74
C GLN A 287 -9.67 -23.81 27.40
N ALA A 288 -10.63 -22.99 26.96
CA ALA A 288 -12.01 -23.07 27.44
C ALA A 288 -12.79 -24.28 26.90
N ARG A 289 -12.34 -24.88 25.78
CA ARG A 289 -12.90 -26.14 25.24
C ARG A 289 -12.31 -27.37 25.89
N GLU A 290 -11.05 -27.38 26.26
CA GLU A 290 -10.41 -28.49 26.97
C GLU A 290 -10.89 -28.65 28.42
N GLN A 291 -11.40 -27.59 29.05
CA GLN A 291 -11.96 -27.65 30.40
C GLN A 291 -13.41 -28.13 30.46
N ARG A 292 -14.02 -28.46 29.32
CA ARG A 292 -15.36 -29.10 29.26
C ARG A 292 -15.24 -30.59 28.92
N VAL A 293 -14.59 -31.34 29.77
CA VAL A 293 -14.73 -32.82 29.80
C VAL A 293 -16.00 -33.13 30.60
N PRO A 294 -17.01 -33.81 30.06
CA PRO A 294 -18.18 -34.21 30.84
C PRO A 294 -17.79 -35.30 31.81
N LEU A 295 -18.06 -35.05 33.09
CA LEU A 295 -18.17 -36.09 34.11
C LEU A 295 -19.42 -36.93 33.76
N ASN A 296 -19.23 -38.10 33.18
CA ASN A 296 -20.20 -39.18 33.19
C ASN A 296 -19.61 -40.31 34.00
N GLY A 297 -20.18 -40.50 35.23
CA GLY A 297 -20.21 -41.74 35.96
C GLY A 297 -21.53 -42.45 35.67
#